data_da3aa399b2613542366568a6bee5d399
#
_entry.id   da3aa399b2613542366568a6bee5d399
#
_cell.length_a   1.000
_cell.length_b   1.000
_cell.length_c   1.000
_cell.angle_alpha   90.00
_cell.angle_beta   90.00
_cell.angle_gamma   90.00
#
_symmetry.space_group_name_H-M   'P 1'
#
loop_
_entity.id
_entity.type
_entity.pdbx_description
1 polymer ?
#
loop_
_entity_poly.entity_id
_entity_poly.type
_entity_poly.pdbx_seq_one_letter_code
_entity_poly.pdbx_strand_id
1 'polypeptide(L)'
;MIILHMNSFSNRNARGCEVWVYDKSSRLYNTSQSICNNLSKALNTPNRGVKISKSFTVLKKSKMPALLVEIDFISNSIVDDVCTSYDYCYVVAKNICNALLKL
;
A
#
# COMPACT_ATOMS: atom_id res chain seq x y z
N MET A 1 -6.68 -4.09 -10.87
CA MET A 1 -5.19 -4.26 -10.89
C MET A 1 -4.61 -3.70 -9.61
N ILE A 2 -3.72 -4.45 -9.00
CA ILE A 2 -3.03 -4.03 -7.79
C ILE A 2 -1.54 -3.97 -8.07
N ILE A 3 -0.93 -2.83 -7.77
CA ILE A 3 0.51 -2.62 -7.94
C ILE A 3 1.11 -2.52 -6.55
N LEU A 4 2.13 -3.32 -6.27
CA LEU A 4 2.81 -3.34 -4.98
C LEU A 4 4.17 -2.66 -5.10
N HIS A 5 4.40 -1.68 -4.24
CA HIS A 5 5.66 -0.93 -4.16
C HIS A 5 6.16 -0.85 -2.74
N MET A 6 7.45 -0.63 -2.62
CA MET A 6 8.08 -0.17 -1.38
C MET A 6 8.42 1.31 -1.56
N ASN A 7 7.98 2.14 -0.64
CA ASN A 7 8.18 3.58 -0.68
C ASN A 7 9.63 3.94 -0.29
N SER A 8 10.01 5.18 -0.54
CA SER A 8 11.32 5.69 -0.16
C SER A 8 11.22 7.19 0.16
N PHE A 9 12.02 7.64 1.12
CA PHE A 9 12.05 9.05 1.51
C PHE A 9 13.42 9.42 2.05
N SER A 10 13.79 10.69 1.94
CA SER A 10 15.08 11.19 2.45
C SER A 10 15.21 11.06 3.96
N ASN A 11 14.12 11.27 4.70
CA ASN A 11 14.09 10.97 6.13
C ASN A 11 13.96 9.46 6.32
N ARG A 12 15.02 8.82 6.77
CA ARG A 12 15.09 7.37 6.93
C ARG A 12 14.26 6.82 8.10
N ASN A 13 13.68 7.70 8.91
CA ASN A 13 12.75 7.31 9.97
C ASN A 13 11.31 7.17 9.46
N ALA A 14 11.02 7.58 8.23
CA ALA A 14 9.68 7.48 7.67
C ALA A 14 9.22 6.03 7.61
N ARG A 15 8.00 5.78 8.06
CA ARG A 15 7.36 4.47 8.10
C ARG A 15 5.88 4.60 7.74
N GLY A 16 5.29 3.50 7.32
CA GLY A 16 3.86 3.39 7.18
C GLY A 16 3.38 3.03 5.80
N CYS A 17 2.13 2.60 5.74
CA CYS A 17 1.44 2.20 4.51
C CYS A 17 0.64 3.38 3.96
N GLU A 18 0.67 3.55 2.66
CA GLU A 18 -0.26 4.41 1.94
C GLU A 18 -0.70 3.72 0.66
N VAL A 19 -1.92 4.03 0.22
CA VAL A 19 -2.47 3.46 -1.02
C VAL A 19 -2.91 4.62 -1.90
N TRP A 20 -2.52 4.57 -3.16
CA TRP A 20 -2.84 5.60 -4.15
C TRP A 20 -3.92 5.10 -5.10
N VAL A 21 -4.92 5.95 -5.35
CA VAL A 21 -5.96 5.75 -6.35
C VAL A 21 -6.01 6.96 -7.26
N TYR A 22 -6.60 6.78 -8.46
CA TYR A 22 -6.71 7.86 -9.43
C TYR A 22 -7.63 8.98 -8.95
N ASP A 23 -8.76 8.60 -8.35
CA ASP A 23 -9.82 9.53 -7.99
C ASP A 23 -10.56 9.03 -6.76
N LYS A 24 -11.14 9.95 -5.98
CA LYS A 24 -11.93 9.61 -4.80
C LYS A 24 -13.18 8.79 -5.16
N SER A 25 -13.69 8.93 -6.38
CA SER A 25 -14.81 8.14 -6.89
C SER A 25 -14.41 6.74 -7.32
N SER A 26 -13.13 6.37 -7.23
CA SER A 26 -12.66 5.04 -7.58
C SER A 26 -13.47 3.97 -6.83
N ARG A 27 -13.84 2.91 -7.55
CA ARG A 27 -14.50 1.74 -6.96
C ARG A 27 -13.65 1.09 -5.86
N LEU A 28 -12.36 1.32 -5.88
CA LEU A 28 -11.41 0.73 -4.94
C LEU A 28 -11.04 1.65 -3.78
N TYR A 29 -11.72 2.81 -3.63
CA TYR A 29 -11.38 3.75 -2.56
C TYR A 29 -11.55 3.11 -1.17
N ASN A 30 -12.71 2.50 -0.92
CA ASN A 30 -12.98 1.85 0.37
C ASN A 30 -12.06 0.65 0.60
N THR A 31 -11.81 -0.14 -0.43
CA THR A 31 -10.86 -1.27 -0.37
C THR A 31 -9.46 -0.77 -0.02
N SER A 32 -9.06 0.36 -0.59
CA SER A 32 -7.77 0.99 -0.29
C SER A 32 -7.65 1.39 1.18
N GLN A 33 -8.71 1.93 1.77
CA GLN A 33 -8.75 2.23 3.20
C GLN A 33 -8.59 0.96 4.05
N SER A 34 -9.27 -0.13 3.65
CA SER A 34 -9.16 -1.41 4.34
C SER A 34 -7.74 -1.98 4.26
N ILE A 35 -7.08 -1.86 3.11
CA ILE A 35 -5.70 -2.29 2.94
C ILE A 35 -4.78 -1.52 3.90
N CYS A 36 -4.89 -0.19 3.94
CA CYS A 36 -4.11 0.64 4.85
C CYS A 36 -4.33 0.25 6.30
N ASN A 37 -5.60 0.06 6.70
CA ASN A 37 -5.93 -0.33 8.06
C ASN A 37 -5.33 -1.69 8.42
N ASN A 38 -5.47 -2.67 7.53
CA ASN A 38 -4.97 -4.02 7.77
C ASN A 38 -3.45 -4.05 7.87
N LEU A 39 -2.76 -3.38 6.95
CA LEU A 39 -1.29 -3.39 6.93
C LEU A 39 -0.70 -2.60 8.11
N SER A 40 -1.26 -1.45 8.45
CA SER A 40 -0.75 -0.67 9.57
C SER A 40 -0.90 -1.42 10.89
N LYS A 41 -2.00 -2.15 11.07
CA LYS A 41 -2.19 -3.01 12.23
C LYS A 41 -1.20 -4.18 12.26
N ALA A 42 -1.10 -4.90 11.14
CA ALA A 42 -0.30 -6.11 11.07
C ALA A 42 1.20 -5.82 11.22
N LEU A 43 1.66 -4.72 10.67
CA LEU A 43 3.08 -4.33 10.70
C LEU A 43 3.40 -3.38 11.86
N ASN A 44 2.38 -2.95 12.61
CA ASN A 44 2.52 -1.98 13.70
C ASN A 44 3.22 -0.70 13.22
N THR A 45 2.69 -0.12 12.14
CA THR A 45 3.24 1.08 11.52
C THR A 45 2.16 2.14 11.36
N PRO A 46 2.53 3.41 11.15
CA PRO A 46 1.55 4.45 10.89
C PRO A 46 0.67 4.13 9.68
N ASN A 47 -0.60 4.48 9.78
CA ASN A 47 -1.52 4.45 8.65
C ASN A 47 -1.46 5.81 7.97
N ARG A 48 -0.83 5.88 6.79
CA ARG A 48 -0.67 7.14 6.06
C ARG A 48 -1.89 7.45 5.18
N GLY A 49 -2.83 6.51 5.08
CA GLY A 49 -4.12 6.72 4.45
C GLY A 49 -4.12 6.54 2.94
N VAL A 50 -5.29 6.80 2.36
CA VAL A 50 -5.50 6.75 0.92
C VAL A 50 -5.16 8.11 0.32
N LYS A 51 -4.36 8.09 -0.74
CA LYS A 51 -3.91 9.27 -1.47
C LYS A 51 -4.50 9.25 -2.88
N ILE A 52 -4.68 10.42 -3.44
CA ILE A 52 -5.22 10.57 -4.79
C ILE A 52 -4.15 11.19 -5.67
N SER A 53 -3.95 10.60 -6.85
CA SER A 53 -3.07 11.20 -7.86
C SER A 53 -3.61 10.91 -9.25
N LYS A 54 -3.75 11.95 -10.03
CA LYS A 54 -4.10 11.86 -11.46
C LYS A 54 -2.87 11.84 -12.35
N SER A 55 -1.68 11.86 -11.77
CA SER A 55 -0.42 11.90 -12.52
C SER A 55 0.29 10.55 -12.59
N PHE A 56 -0.07 9.55 -11.77
CA PHE A 56 0.50 8.21 -11.93
C PHE A 56 -0.03 7.59 -13.22
N THR A 57 0.87 7.38 -14.18
CA THR A 57 0.52 6.86 -15.50
C THR A 57 -0.22 5.52 -15.40
N VAL A 58 0.23 4.63 -14.53
CA VAL A 58 -0.36 3.31 -14.37
C VAL A 58 -1.81 3.39 -13.87
N LEU A 59 -2.14 4.34 -13.02
CA LEU A 59 -3.49 4.54 -12.53
C LEU A 59 -4.35 5.26 -13.57
N LYS A 60 -3.77 6.26 -14.24
CA LYS A 60 -4.47 7.08 -15.21
C LYS A 60 -4.87 6.30 -16.45
N LYS A 61 -3.99 5.42 -16.95
CA LYS A 61 -4.18 4.71 -18.22
C LYS A 61 -4.75 3.31 -18.06
N SER A 62 -4.99 2.85 -16.84
CA SER A 62 -5.60 1.54 -16.63
C SER A 62 -7.03 1.54 -17.13
N LYS A 63 -7.39 0.49 -17.89
CA LYS A 63 -8.77 0.27 -18.35
C LYS A 63 -9.62 -0.45 -17.32
N MET A 64 -9.04 -0.80 -16.19
CA MET A 64 -9.72 -1.47 -15.09
C MET A 64 -9.46 -0.70 -13.80
N PRO A 65 -10.30 -0.84 -12.76
CA PRO A 65 -10.00 -0.26 -11.46
C PRO A 65 -8.61 -0.66 -11.00
N ALA A 66 -7.82 0.31 -10.55
CA ALA A 66 -6.43 0.09 -10.17
C ALA A 66 -6.10 0.84 -8.88
N LEU A 67 -5.20 0.23 -8.08
CA LEU A 67 -4.62 0.89 -6.92
C LEU A 67 -3.13 0.55 -6.82
N LEU A 68 -2.39 1.45 -6.17
CA LEU A 68 -0.97 1.27 -5.92
C LEU A 68 -0.74 1.29 -4.41
N VAL A 69 -0.22 0.18 -3.89
CA VAL A 69 0.05 0.03 -2.46
C VAL A 69 1.53 0.31 -2.21
N GLU A 70 1.80 1.36 -1.44
CA GLU A 70 3.11 1.60 -0.85
C GLU A 70 3.12 0.94 0.52
N ILE A 71 3.71 -0.24 0.62
CA ILE A 71 3.60 -1.11 1.79
C ILE A 71 4.26 -0.48 3.02
N ASP A 72 5.47 0.01 2.84
CA ASP A 72 6.26 0.67 3.87
C ASP A 72 7.47 1.33 3.16
N PHE A 73 8.41 1.86 3.91
CA PHE A 73 9.56 2.60 3.37
C PHE A 73 10.81 1.76 3.41
N ILE A 74 11.30 1.34 2.23
CA ILE A 74 12.54 0.57 2.13
C ILE A 74 13.76 1.41 2.54
N SER A 75 13.63 2.73 2.53
CA SER A 75 14.67 3.64 3.04
C SER A 75 14.90 3.52 4.55
N ASN A 76 13.97 2.90 5.27
CA ASN A 76 14.15 2.58 6.68
C ASN A 76 14.92 1.25 6.81
N SER A 77 15.99 1.23 7.62
CA SER A 77 16.87 0.07 7.71
C SER A 77 16.19 -1.18 8.25
N ILE A 78 15.22 -1.03 9.16
CA ILE A 78 14.46 -2.16 9.70
C ILE A 78 13.64 -2.82 8.59
N VAL A 79 12.98 -2.01 7.77
CA VAL A 79 12.17 -2.50 6.66
C VAL A 79 13.06 -3.18 5.61
N ASP A 80 14.20 -2.56 5.27
CA ASP A 80 15.15 -3.10 4.30
C ASP A 80 15.63 -4.50 4.75
N ASP A 81 15.85 -4.69 6.05
CA ASP A 81 16.33 -5.95 6.58
C ASP A 81 15.29 -7.08 6.50
N VAL A 82 14.00 -6.77 6.59
CA VAL A 82 12.94 -7.79 6.73
C VAL A 82 12.03 -7.93 5.51
N CYS A 83 11.98 -6.95 4.61
CA CYS A 83 10.95 -6.89 3.56
C CYS A 83 11.06 -8.02 2.53
N THR A 84 12.19 -8.71 2.44
CA THR A 84 12.36 -9.86 1.55
C THR A 84 12.14 -11.20 2.27
N SER A 85 11.88 -11.20 3.58
CA SER A 85 11.65 -12.44 4.30
C SER A 85 10.30 -13.04 3.92
N TYR A 86 10.21 -14.38 4.02
CA TYR A 86 8.95 -15.08 3.76
C TYR A 86 7.84 -14.59 4.70
N ASP A 87 8.14 -14.47 6.00
CA ASP A 87 7.15 -14.07 7.00
C ASP A 87 6.59 -12.68 6.71
N TYR A 88 7.44 -11.72 6.35
CA TYR A 88 6.99 -10.38 6.00
C TYR A 88 6.07 -10.41 4.78
N CYS A 89 6.51 -11.08 3.72
CA CYS A 89 5.73 -11.18 2.48
C CYS A 89 4.39 -11.89 2.70
N TYR A 90 4.37 -12.94 3.53
CA TYR A 90 3.14 -13.65 3.86
C TYR A 90 2.16 -12.75 4.61
N VAL A 91 2.63 -12.03 5.62
CA VAL A 91 1.78 -11.11 6.41
C VAL A 91 1.19 -10.03 5.52
N VAL A 92 2.00 -9.44 4.66
CA VAL A 92 1.55 -8.40 3.73
C VAL A 92 0.49 -8.96 2.77
N ALA A 93 0.78 -10.08 2.12
CA ALA A 93 -0.14 -10.69 1.15
C ALA A 93 -1.46 -11.07 1.80
N LYS A 94 -1.42 -11.69 2.98
CA LYS A 94 -2.61 -12.11 3.72
C LYS A 94 -3.51 -10.90 4.04
N ASN A 95 -2.92 -9.80 4.48
CA ASN A 95 -3.69 -8.62 4.89
C ASN A 95 -4.27 -7.87 3.69
N ILE A 96 -3.59 -7.88 2.56
CA ILE A 96 -4.15 -7.34 1.31
C ILE A 96 -5.30 -8.23 0.84
N CYS A 97 -5.11 -9.54 0.81
CA CYS A 97 -6.16 -10.48 0.39
C CYS A 97 -7.40 -10.37 1.26
N ASN A 98 -7.25 -10.23 2.57
CA ASN A 98 -8.39 -10.07 3.47
C ASN A 98 -9.22 -8.83 3.14
N ALA A 99 -8.57 -7.73 2.73
CA ALA A 99 -9.29 -6.54 2.28
C ALA A 99 -10.04 -6.78 0.97
N LEU A 100 -9.42 -7.51 0.04
CA LEU A 100 -10.02 -7.82 -1.27
C LEU A 100 -11.23 -8.74 -1.14
N LEU A 101 -11.22 -9.68 -0.19
CA LEU A 101 -12.32 -10.61 0.01
C LEU A 101 -13.61 -9.92 0.47
N LYS A 102 -13.52 -8.66 0.90
CA LYS A 102 -14.68 -7.86 1.33
C LYS A 102 -15.20 -6.91 0.24
N LEU A 103 -14.71 -7.06 -0.96
CA LEU A 103 -15.15 -6.26 -2.10
C LEU A 103 -16.63 -6.49 -2.43
#